data_22cac705bfc596dff61ef4a1e5a2690d
#
_entry.id   22cac705bfc596dff61ef4a1e5a2690d
#
_cell.length_a   1.000
_cell.length_b   1.000
_cell.length_c   1.000
_cell.angle_alpha   90.00
_cell.angle_beta   90.00
_cell.angle_gamma   90.00
#
_symmetry.space_group_name_H-M   'P 1'
#
loop_
_entity.id
_entity.type
_entity.pdbx_description
1 polymer ?
#
loop_
_entity_poly.entity_id
_entity_poly.type
_entity_poly.pdbx_seq_one_letter_code
_entity_poly.pdbx_strand_id
1 'polypeptide(L)'
;MASSKEYLDFVLEQCSVLSPRAMMGEYVLYYGGKVVGGVYDNRLLVKPTKSAVALLPNAPRELPYEGAKEMLLVEDIEDRALLKKLFEAMYEELPEPKKKK
;
A
#
# COMPACT_ATOMS: atom_id res chain seq x y z
N MET A 1 8.68 12.51 8.01
CA MET A 1 7.60 13.47 7.83
C MET A 1 6.28 12.77 7.71
N ALA A 2 5.22 13.42 8.14
CA ALA A 2 3.90 12.82 8.09
C ALA A 2 3.27 13.00 6.72
N SER A 3 2.43 12.05 6.34
CA SER A 3 1.67 12.15 5.10
C SER A 3 0.46 13.05 5.30
N SER A 4 0.06 13.76 4.26
CA SER A 4 -1.10 14.61 4.35
C SER A 4 -2.37 13.78 4.16
N LYS A 5 -3.44 14.23 4.80
CA LYS A 5 -4.72 13.57 4.63
C LYS A 5 -5.22 13.73 3.20
N GLU A 6 -4.84 14.83 2.56
CA GLU A 6 -5.25 15.07 1.17
C GLU A 6 -4.68 14.02 0.24
N TYR A 7 -3.42 13.65 0.46
CA TYR A 7 -2.82 12.61 -0.37
C TYR A 7 -3.49 11.26 -0.12
N LEU A 8 -3.78 10.95 1.15
CA LEU A 8 -4.49 9.73 1.48
C LEU A 8 -5.85 9.70 0.81
N ASP A 9 -6.60 10.80 0.87
CA ASP A 9 -7.92 10.86 0.27
C ASP A 9 -7.82 10.64 -1.24
N PHE A 10 -6.79 11.19 -1.87
CA PHE A 10 -6.59 10.99 -3.30
C PHE A 10 -6.37 9.52 -3.62
N VAL A 11 -5.54 8.84 -2.83
CA VAL A 11 -5.30 7.41 -3.03
C VAL A 11 -6.58 6.61 -2.87
N LEU A 12 -7.37 6.95 -1.84
CA LEU A 12 -8.62 6.23 -1.59
C LEU A 12 -9.65 6.47 -2.68
N GLU A 13 -9.60 7.63 -3.34
CA GLU A 13 -10.48 7.86 -4.49
C GLU A 13 -10.15 6.92 -5.63
N GLN A 14 -8.88 6.57 -5.78
CA GLN A 14 -8.48 5.68 -6.85
C GLN A 14 -8.81 4.22 -6.54
N CYS A 15 -8.86 3.88 -5.27
CA CYS A 15 -9.12 2.50 -4.87
C CYS A 15 -9.88 2.50 -3.55
N SER A 16 -11.20 2.66 -3.65
CA SER A 16 -12.05 2.88 -2.48
C SER A 16 -12.21 1.65 -1.59
N VAL A 17 -11.77 0.48 -2.07
CA VAL A 17 -11.85 -0.73 -1.25
C VAL A 17 -10.76 -0.79 -0.19
N LEU A 18 -9.78 0.10 -0.25
CA LEU A 18 -8.73 0.15 0.76
C LEU A 18 -9.27 0.78 2.05
N SER A 19 -8.81 0.25 3.17
CA SER A 19 -9.18 0.77 4.48
C SER A 19 -7.94 1.36 5.14
N PRO A 20 -7.93 2.66 5.43
CA PRO A 20 -6.75 3.28 6.06
C PRO A 20 -6.81 3.17 7.57
N ARG A 21 -5.63 3.14 8.18
CA ARG A 21 -5.51 3.23 9.63
C ARG A 21 -4.36 4.15 9.94
N ALA A 22 -4.65 5.23 10.66
CA ALA A 22 -3.62 6.19 11.01
C ALA A 22 -2.65 5.58 12.02
N MET A 23 -1.37 5.86 11.84
CA MET A 23 -0.35 5.34 12.73
C MET A 23 0.83 6.29 12.71
N MET A 24 1.02 7.02 13.80
CA MET A 24 2.17 7.89 14.01
C MET A 24 2.40 8.85 12.84
N GLY A 25 1.32 9.45 12.34
CA GLY A 25 1.41 10.43 11.28
C GLY A 25 1.39 9.86 9.88
N GLU A 26 1.42 8.53 9.76
CA GLU A 26 1.34 7.87 8.48
C GLU A 26 0.08 7.01 8.44
N TYR A 27 -0.15 6.33 7.32
CA TYR A 27 -1.36 5.54 7.18
C TYR A 27 -1.03 4.15 6.67
N VAL A 28 -1.52 3.14 7.37
CA VAL A 28 -1.42 1.75 6.93
C VAL A 28 -2.67 1.44 6.15
N LEU A 29 -2.52 0.77 5.02
CA LEU A 29 -3.65 0.45 4.15
C LEU A 29 -3.94 -1.04 4.18
N TYR A 30 -5.22 -1.35 4.32
CA TYR A 30 -5.70 -2.73 4.36
C TYR A 30 -6.57 -3.01 3.15
N TYR A 31 -6.45 -4.20 2.62
CA TYR A 31 -7.31 -4.68 1.55
C TYR A 31 -7.87 -6.01 2.00
N GLY A 32 -9.19 -6.06 2.21
CA GLY A 32 -9.82 -7.29 2.70
C GLY A 32 -9.31 -7.73 4.06
N GLY A 33 -8.89 -6.78 4.90
CA GLY A 33 -8.37 -7.07 6.21
C GLY A 33 -6.89 -7.39 6.27
N LYS A 34 -6.23 -7.46 5.11
CA LYS A 34 -4.79 -7.74 5.06
C LYS A 34 -4.02 -6.47 4.74
N VAL A 35 -2.87 -6.31 5.39
CA VAL A 35 -2.04 -5.13 5.16
C VAL A 35 -1.37 -5.26 3.80
N VAL A 36 -1.68 -4.34 2.88
CA VAL A 36 -1.06 -4.35 1.55
C VAL A 36 0.07 -3.34 1.44
N GLY A 37 0.06 -2.32 2.27
CA GLY A 37 1.07 -1.29 2.22
C GLY A 37 0.65 -0.10 3.03
N GLY A 38 0.98 1.09 2.57
CA GLY A 38 0.58 2.29 3.28
C GLY A 38 0.98 3.55 2.54
N VAL A 39 0.59 4.66 3.13
CA VAL A 39 0.98 5.98 2.65
C VAL A 39 2.01 6.51 3.63
N TYR A 40 3.23 6.70 3.16
CA TYR A 40 4.35 7.13 3.99
C TYR A 40 5.04 8.31 3.32
N ASP A 41 5.07 9.44 4.00
CA ASP A 41 5.71 10.65 3.49
C ASP A 41 5.17 11.00 2.09
N ASN A 42 3.85 10.97 1.96
CA ASN A 42 3.14 11.24 0.71
C ASN A 42 3.60 10.33 -0.44
N ARG A 43 3.83 9.05 -0.11
CA ARG A 43 4.15 8.03 -1.11
C ARG A 43 3.29 6.82 -0.87
N LEU A 44 2.77 6.25 -1.93
CA LEU A 44 2.03 4.99 -1.82
C LEU A 44 3.03 3.86 -1.97
N LEU A 45 3.25 3.13 -0.88
CA LEU A 45 4.18 2.01 -0.87
C LEU A 45 3.40 0.73 -0.63
N VAL A 46 3.76 -0.33 -1.35
CA VAL A 46 3.10 -1.62 -1.21
C VAL A 46 4.14 -2.67 -0.87
N LYS A 47 3.69 -3.74 -0.20
CA LYS A 47 4.57 -4.84 0.15
C LYS A 47 5.05 -5.52 -1.13
N PRO A 48 6.33 -5.92 -1.17
CA PRO A 48 6.89 -6.54 -2.38
C PRO A 48 6.54 -8.02 -2.48
N THR A 49 5.25 -8.29 -2.65
CA THR A 49 4.82 -9.65 -2.90
C THR A 49 5.23 -10.05 -4.31
N LYS A 50 5.13 -11.34 -4.59
CA LYS A 50 5.48 -11.85 -5.89
C LYS A 50 4.68 -11.16 -7.01
N SER A 51 3.37 -11.01 -6.80
CA SER A 51 2.54 -10.35 -7.78
C SER A 51 2.85 -8.87 -7.90
N ALA A 52 3.14 -8.21 -6.77
CA ALA A 52 3.46 -6.79 -6.81
C ALA A 52 4.74 -6.56 -7.62
N VAL A 53 5.75 -7.39 -7.41
CA VAL A 53 6.99 -7.26 -8.18
C VAL A 53 6.74 -7.50 -9.66
N ALA A 54 5.88 -8.46 -9.98
CA ALA A 54 5.57 -8.77 -11.38
C ALA A 54 4.79 -7.66 -12.06
N LEU A 55 3.84 -7.06 -11.34
CA LEU A 55 3.00 -6.02 -11.92
C LEU A 55 3.68 -4.65 -11.92
N LEU A 56 4.67 -4.47 -11.06
CA LEU A 56 5.41 -3.22 -10.96
C LEU A 56 6.90 -3.49 -11.20
N PRO A 57 7.26 -3.94 -12.39
CA PRO A 57 8.65 -4.40 -12.61
C PRO A 57 9.68 -3.28 -12.52
N ASN A 58 9.27 -2.05 -12.74
CA ASN A 58 10.19 -0.92 -12.71
C ASN A 58 10.01 -0.04 -11.48
N ALA A 59 9.22 -0.49 -10.51
CA ALA A 59 8.97 0.32 -9.33
C ALA A 59 10.23 0.43 -8.48
N PRO A 60 10.59 1.64 -8.05
CA PRO A 60 11.69 1.79 -7.12
C PRO A 60 11.34 1.16 -5.78
N ARG A 61 12.36 0.70 -5.08
CA ARG A 61 12.17 0.20 -3.73
C ARG A 61 12.57 1.29 -2.77
N GLU A 62 11.74 1.54 -1.79
CA GLU A 62 11.96 2.60 -0.83
C GLU A 62 11.58 2.13 0.56
N LEU A 63 12.22 2.72 1.54
CA LEU A 63 11.89 2.44 2.93
C LEU A 63 10.70 3.32 3.35
N PRO A 64 9.68 2.73 3.96
CA PRO A 64 8.59 3.55 4.50
C PRO A 64 9.06 4.41 5.65
N TYR A 65 10.01 3.90 6.43
CA TYR A 65 10.64 4.65 7.51
C TYR A 65 11.94 3.95 7.86
N GLU A 66 12.77 4.62 8.62
CA GLU A 66 14.08 4.09 8.95
C GLU A 66 13.92 2.80 9.75
N GLY A 67 14.67 1.77 9.35
CA GLY A 67 14.64 0.49 10.04
C GLY A 67 13.61 -0.48 9.51
N ALA A 68 12.75 -0.04 8.59
CA ALA A 68 11.73 -0.90 8.03
C ALA A 68 12.27 -1.67 6.82
N LYS A 69 11.50 -2.65 6.37
CA LYS A 69 11.85 -3.37 5.16
C LYS A 69 11.45 -2.55 3.95
N GLU A 70 12.18 -2.74 2.86
CA GLU A 70 11.87 -2.05 1.62
C GLU A 70 10.51 -2.42 1.09
N MET A 71 9.86 -1.45 0.49
CA MET A 71 8.57 -1.64 -0.15
C MET A 71 8.65 -1.05 -1.55
N LEU A 72 7.66 -1.35 -2.39
CA LEU A 72 7.64 -0.84 -3.75
C LEU A 72 6.87 0.47 -3.81
N LEU A 73 7.44 1.43 -4.51
CA LEU A 73 6.79 2.72 -4.71
C LEU A 73 5.83 2.62 -5.90
N VAL A 74 4.57 2.92 -5.66
CA VAL A 74 3.57 2.96 -6.72
C VAL A 74 3.49 4.38 -7.23
N GLU A 75 3.97 4.60 -8.44
CA GLU A 75 3.99 5.94 -9.02
C GLU A 75 2.73 6.27 -9.80
N ASP A 76 2.10 5.26 -10.36
CA ASP A 76 0.91 5.45 -11.19
C ASP A 76 -0.35 5.32 -10.37
N ILE A 77 -0.49 6.16 -9.34
CA ILE A 77 -1.62 6.03 -8.43
C ILE A 77 -2.95 6.44 -9.07
N GLU A 78 -2.90 7.03 -10.23
CA GLU A 78 -4.13 7.36 -10.96
C GLU A 78 -4.62 6.22 -11.83
N ASP A 79 -3.85 5.16 -11.95
CA ASP A 79 -4.22 4.02 -12.79
C ASP A 79 -5.09 3.07 -11.97
N ARG A 80 -6.38 3.32 -11.98
CA ARG A 80 -7.32 2.55 -11.17
C ARG A 80 -7.34 1.08 -11.54
N ALA A 81 -7.23 0.78 -12.83
CA ALA A 81 -7.23 -0.61 -13.27
C ALA A 81 -6.01 -1.34 -12.73
N LEU A 82 -4.86 -0.69 -12.77
CA LEU A 82 -3.64 -1.28 -12.24
C LEU A 82 -3.75 -1.51 -10.75
N LEU A 83 -4.25 -0.52 -10.01
CA LEU A 83 -4.38 -0.66 -8.56
C LEU A 83 -5.30 -1.80 -8.18
N LYS A 84 -6.43 -1.91 -8.87
CA LYS A 84 -7.36 -3.00 -8.59
C LYS A 84 -6.71 -4.35 -8.83
N LYS A 85 -6.06 -4.51 -9.97
CA LYS A 85 -5.40 -5.75 -10.30
C LYS A 85 -4.29 -6.07 -9.32
N LEU A 86 -3.53 -5.04 -8.96
CA LEU A 86 -2.42 -5.19 -8.02
C LEU A 86 -2.90 -5.71 -6.68
N PHE A 87 -3.88 -5.05 -6.09
CA PHE A 87 -4.31 -5.44 -4.75
C PHE A 87 -5.05 -6.77 -4.74
N GLU A 88 -5.81 -7.07 -5.80
CA GLU A 88 -6.46 -8.37 -5.88
C GLU A 88 -5.44 -9.49 -5.95
N ALA A 89 -4.39 -9.30 -6.74
CA ALA A 89 -3.34 -10.31 -6.85
C ALA A 89 -2.55 -10.44 -5.55
N MET A 90 -2.25 -9.31 -4.93
CA MET A 90 -1.48 -9.33 -3.67
C MET A 90 -2.26 -10.01 -2.54
N TYR A 91 -3.58 -9.87 -2.57
CA TYR A 91 -4.41 -10.42 -1.50
C TYR A 91 -4.15 -11.91 -1.30
N GLU A 92 -3.99 -12.64 -2.39
CA GLU A 92 -3.77 -14.08 -2.31
C GLU A 92 -2.43 -14.43 -1.70
N GLU A 93 -1.49 -13.49 -1.74
CA GLU A 93 -0.13 -13.76 -1.30
C GLU A 93 0.18 -13.23 0.08
N LEU A 94 -0.74 -12.44 0.65
CA LEU A 94 -0.51 -11.83 1.95
C LEU A 94 -0.99 -12.75 3.07
N PRO A 95 -0.34 -12.68 4.24
CA PRO A 95 -0.76 -13.52 5.35
C PRO A 95 -2.11 -13.08 5.89
N GLU A 96 -2.81 -14.05 6.46
CA GLU A 96 -4.07 -13.74 7.13
C GLU A 96 -3.84 -12.81 8.29
N PRO A 97 -4.77 -11.90 8.56
CA PRO A 97 -4.64 -11.05 9.74
C PRO A 97 -4.68 -11.90 10.98
N LYS A 98 -3.88 -11.50 11.96
CA LYS A 98 -3.90 -12.22 13.22
C LYS A 98 -5.22 -12.05 13.91
N LYS A 99 -5.74 -13.13 14.41
CA LYS A 99 -6.98 -13.06 15.16
C LYS A 99 -6.71 -12.68 16.59
N LYS A 100 -7.56 -11.81 17.11
CA LYS A 100 -7.47 -11.44 18.51
C LYS A 100 -8.14 -12.50 19.35
N LYS A 101 -7.55 -12.75 20.47
CA LYS A 101 -8.14 -13.67 21.42
C LYS A 101 -8.89 -12.94 22.48
#